data_a4bea893485e544eb5754ebabacd26f1
#
_entry.id   a4bea893485e544eb5754ebabacd26f1
#
_cell.length_a   1.000
_cell.length_b   1.000
_cell.length_c   1.000
_cell.angle_alpha   90.00
_cell.angle_beta   90.00
_cell.angle_gamma   90.00
#
_symmetry.space_group_name_H-M   'P 1'
#
loop_
_entity.id
_entity.type
_entity.pdbx_description
1 polymer ?
#
loop_
_entity_poly.entity_id
_entity_poly.type
_entity_poly.pdbx_seq_one_letter_code
_entity_poly.pdbx_strand_id
1 'polypeptide(L)'
;MLTAMAMMLLLAACPTALHSKDYAPLCYCDGKPIMLADPCVYKGGDTYYLTGTSTTEKGFEYYTSKDLRNWQYGGMLYEGKGEDYVGATCYWAPEVRMYKGKYYLTFSCYSPKRQGLITCLAVSDRPDGCYKDLYEPWIDMKYSAIDCDIFVDDDGKPYLYYSHNFTKDGVATGEIYAAPLTDDLSGITEEPRLVLSASQPWERVNWAVNRCNEGPWVIKHKGKYIMTYSANDTGYEHYGIGVAEADNPLGPWKKYDINPMFTTDLQHGISSPGHNSIVYTDGRALYMAYHRHADPACKKPNWDRVTCIEKLKITRDGKLRMARAQKHHGQ
;
A
#
# COMPACT_ATOMS: atom_id res chain seq x y z
N MET A 1 -7.39 47.78 -49.16
CA MET A 1 -8.10 47.70 -47.90
C MET A 1 -8.01 46.26 -47.41
N LEU A 2 -7.03 45.96 -46.56
CA LEU A 2 -6.89 44.63 -45.91
C LEU A 2 -7.41 44.78 -44.48
N THR A 3 -8.48 44.08 -44.17
CA THR A 3 -9.00 43.93 -42.80
C THR A 3 -8.29 42.79 -42.10
N ALA A 4 -7.49 43.11 -41.09
CA ALA A 4 -6.87 42.15 -40.21
C ALA A 4 -7.91 41.62 -39.22
N MET A 5 -8.16 40.29 -39.26
CA MET A 5 -9.01 39.60 -38.29
C MET A 5 -8.14 39.15 -37.10
N ALA A 6 -8.31 39.83 -35.99
CA ALA A 6 -7.66 39.47 -34.76
C ALA A 6 -8.34 38.27 -34.16
N MET A 7 -7.61 37.14 -34.08
CA MET A 7 -8.02 35.91 -33.43
C MET A 7 -7.77 36.06 -31.92
N MET A 8 -8.84 36.31 -31.16
CA MET A 8 -8.81 36.29 -29.71
C MET A 8 -8.70 34.85 -29.22
N LEU A 9 -7.53 34.45 -28.70
CA LEU A 9 -7.39 33.24 -27.90
C LEU A 9 -8.13 33.45 -26.59
N LEU A 10 -9.30 32.82 -26.46
CA LEU A 10 -9.94 32.60 -25.16
C LEU A 10 -9.10 31.56 -24.39
N LEU A 11 -8.25 32.00 -23.51
CA LEU A 11 -7.71 31.17 -22.44
C LEU A 11 -8.90 30.81 -21.53
N ALA A 12 -9.39 29.60 -21.66
CA ALA A 12 -10.33 29.02 -20.72
C ALA A 12 -9.59 28.92 -19.36
N ALA A 13 -9.91 29.85 -18.46
CA ALA A 13 -9.52 29.75 -17.07
C ALA A 13 -10.16 28.48 -16.50
N CYS A 14 -9.35 27.48 -16.24
CA CYS A 14 -9.73 26.36 -15.44
C CYS A 14 -10.26 26.90 -14.09
N PRO A 15 -11.47 26.52 -13.63
CA PRO A 15 -11.93 26.99 -12.36
C PRO A 15 -10.95 26.50 -11.30
N THR A 16 -10.25 27.41 -10.66
CA THR A 16 -9.45 27.14 -9.45
C THR A 16 -10.45 26.77 -8.35
N ALA A 17 -10.85 25.50 -8.34
CA ALA A 17 -11.41 24.91 -7.15
C ALA A 17 -10.38 25.10 -6.05
N LEU A 18 -10.77 25.75 -4.96
CA LEU A 18 -10.04 25.83 -3.71
C LEU A 18 -9.78 24.41 -3.20
N HIS A 19 -8.76 23.77 -3.76
CA HIS A 19 -8.22 22.55 -3.20
C HIS A 19 -7.47 22.98 -1.95
N SER A 20 -7.97 22.58 -0.79
CA SER A 20 -7.11 22.54 0.39
C SER A 20 -5.87 21.76 -0.07
N LYS A 21 -4.69 22.33 0.06
CA LYS A 21 -3.41 21.73 -0.38
C LYS A 21 -3.08 20.43 0.39
N ASP A 22 -4.04 19.92 1.11
CA ASP A 22 -3.98 18.85 2.07
C ASP A 22 -4.77 17.69 1.50
N TYR A 23 -4.15 16.51 1.42
CA TYR A 23 -4.72 15.24 0.95
C TYR A 23 -5.12 15.19 -0.55
N ALA A 24 -4.47 15.98 -1.38
CA ALA A 24 -4.71 15.94 -2.83
C ALA A 24 -4.17 14.63 -3.43
N PRO A 25 -4.86 14.03 -4.42
CA PRO A 25 -4.32 12.93 -5.18
C PRO A 25 -3.00 13.30 -5.84
N LEU A 26 -2.11 12.32 -5.99
CA LEU A 26 -0.95 12.48 -6.87
C LEU A 26 -1.43 12.57 -8.31
N CYS A 27 -0.79 13.45 -9.06
CA CYS A 27 -1.13 13.67 -10.45
C CYS A 27 0.08 13.45 -11.35
N TYR A 28 -0.19 13.05 -12.59
CA TYR A 28 0.78 13.16 -13.68
C TYR A 28 1.16 14.62 -13.94
N CYS A 29 2.17 14.82 -14.75
CA CYS A 29 2.52 16.16 -15.24
C CYS A 29 1.40 16.83 -16.06
N ASP A 30 0.42 16.06 -16.57
CA ASP A 30 -0.78 16.59 -17.26
C ASP A 30 -1.95 16.92 -16.31
N GLY A 31 -1.75 16.74 -15.01
CA GLY A 31 -2.75 17.07 -13.97
C GLY A 31 -3.81 16.00 -13.72
N LYS A 32 -3.76 14.84 -14.40
CA LYS A 32 -4.68 13.74 -14.10
C LYS A 32 -4.28 12.97 -12.85
N PRO A 33 -5.23 12.52 -12.02
CA PRO A 33 -4.90 11.74 -10.83
C PRO A 33 -4.30 10.37 -11.21
N ILE A 34 -3.38 9.91 -10.39
CA ILE A 34 -2.83 8.56 -10.50
C ILE A 34 -3.80 7.57 -9.86
N MET A 35 -4.39 6.71 -10.69
CA MET A 35 -5.41 5.75 -10.30
C MET A 35 -4.78 4.42 -9.91
N LEU A 36 -4.11 4.39 -8.76
CA LEU A 36 -3.56 3.17 -8.17
C LEU A 36 -4.16 2.94 -6.79
N ALA A 37 -4.51 1.69 -6.52
CA ALA A 37 -4.71 1.18 -5.19
C ALA A 37 -3.40 0.60 -4.62
N ASP A 38 -3.36 0.34 -3.32
CA ASP A 38 -2.28 -0.38 -2.64
C ASP A 38 -0.88 0.16 -3.04
N PRO A 39 -0.66 1.48 -2.91
CA PRO A 39 0.52 2.11 -3.49
C PRO A 39 1.79 1.77 -2.71
N CYS A 40 2.80 1.30 -3.42
CA CYS A 40 4.15 1.11 -2.92
C CYS A 40 5.08 2.17 -3.51
N VAL A 41 5.68 2.99 -2.64
CA VAL A 41 6.74 3.93 -3.01
C VAL A 41 8.07 3.42 -2.49
N TYR A 42 9.03 3.31 -3.39
CA TYR A 42 10.40 2.90 -3.08
C TYR A 42 11.42 3.81 -3.77
N LYS A 43 12.69 3.66 -3.40
CA LYS A 43 13.77 4.50 -3.92
C LYS A 43 14.82 3.68 -4.67
N GLY A 44 15.24 4.19 -5.82
CA GLY A 44 16.37 3.65 -6.58
C GLY A 44 17.32 4.80 -6.96
N GLY A 45 18.49 4.85 -6.33
CA GLY A 45 19.38 5.98 -6.48
C GLY A 45 18.75 7.28 -5.96
N ASP A 46 18.69 8.30 -6.80
CA ASP A 46 18.09 9.60 -6.53
C ASP A 46 16.61 9.72 -7.01
N THR A 47 16.02 8.62 -7.45
CA THR A 47 14.67 8.57 -8.02
C THR A 47 13.74 7.80 -7.11
N TYR A 48 12.52 8.31 -6.92
CA TYR A 48 11.40 7.62 -6.31
C TYR A 48 10.59 6.92 -7.39
N TYR A 49 10.15 5.73 -7.09
CA TYR A 49 9.29 4.89 -7.91
C TYR A 49 8.00 4.64 -7.16
N LEU A 50 6.89 4.67 -7.86
CA LEU A 50 5.57 4.35 -7.35
C LEU A 50 4.97 3.25 -8.22
N THR A 51 4.48 2.21 -7.58
CA THR A 51 3.65 1.17 -8.19
C THR A 51 2.42 0.92 -7.32
N GLY A 52 1.49 0.12 -7.79
CA GLY A 52 0.27 -0.23 -7.06
C GLY A 52 -0.64 -1.09 -7.91
N THR A 53 -1.77 -1.46 -7.36
CA THR A 53 -2.81 -2.20 -8.07
C THR A 53 -3.52 -1.28 -9.05
N SER A 54 -3.43 -1.61 -10.34
CA SER A 54 -4.09 -0.88 -11.44
C SER A 54 -4.83 -1.81 -12.39
N THR A 55 -4.09 -2.44 -13.29
CA THR A 55 -4.61 -3.39 -14.28
C THR A 55 -4.54 -4.81 -13.75
N THR A 56 -5.53 -5.20 -12.96
CA THR A 56 -5.53 -6.48 -12.21
C THR A 56 -5.41 -7.74 -13.07
N GLU A 57 -5.52 -7.61 -14.38
CA GLU A 57 -5.44 -8.70 -15.36
C GLU A 57 -4.11 -8.73 -16.12
N LYS A 58 -3.26 -7.71 -15.95
CA LYS A 58 -2.02 -7.58 -16.75
C LYS A 58 -0.75 -7.55 -15.89
N GLY A 59 -0.81 -7.02 -14.69
CA GLY A 59 0.36 -6.79 -13.84
C GLY A 59 0.38 -5.38 -13.25
N PHE A 60 1.56 -4.77 -13.17
CA PHE A 60 1.76 -3.52 -12.44
C PHE A 60 2.43 -2.46 -13.31
N GLU A 61 1.88 -1.27 -13.27
CA GLU A 61 2.47 -0.05 -13.83
C GLU A 61 3.41 0.60 -12.82
N TYR A 62 4.29 1.48 -13.30
CA TYR A 62 5.09 2.31 -12.42
C TYR A 62 5.19 3.75 -12.88
N TYR A 63 5.51 4.60 -11.94
CA TYR A 63 5.71 6.03 -12.10
C TYR A 63 7.02 6.43 -11.43
N THR A 64 7.64 7.53 -11.90
CA THR A 64 8.88 8.05 -11.34
C THR A 64 8.74 9.49 -10.89
N SER A 65 9.47 9.86 -9.84
CA SER A 65 9.54 11.22 -9.32
C SER A 65 10.91 11.52 -8.71
N LYS A 66 11.31 12.79 -8.71
CA LYS A 66 12.49 13.28 -7.98
C LYS A 66 12.14 13.94 -6.64
N ASP A 67 10.86 14.24 -6.41
CA ASP A 67 10.41 15.07 -5.29
C ASP A 67 9.16 14.56 -4.56
N LEU A 68 8.65 13.38 -4.92
CA LEU A 68 7.40 12.79 -4.42
C LEU A 68 6.12 13.59 -4.76
N ARG A 69 6.20 14.57 -5.66
CA ARG A 69 5.08 15.45 -6.04
C ARG A 69 4.78 15.39 -7.52
N ASN A 70 5.84 15.51 -8.33
CA ASN A 70 5.74 15.51 -9.78
C ASN A 70 6.07 14.11 -10.30
N TRP A 71 5.07 13.42 -10.84
CA TRP A 71 5.19 12.04 -11.28
C TRP A 71 5.11 11.92 -12.78
N GLN A 72 5.88 10.99 -13.33
CA GLN A 72 5.88 10.64 -14.74
C GLN A 72 5.61 9.15 -14.88
N TYR A 73 4.73 8.79 -15.83
CA TYR A 73 4.47 7.40 -16.16
C TYR A 73 5.73 6.76 -16.75
N GLY A 74 6.12 5.61 -16.22
CA GLY A 74 7.34 4.89 -16.61
C GLY A 74 7.08 3.67 -17.49
N GLY A 75 5.84 3.17 -17.53
CA GLY A 75 5.48 1.96 -18.25
C GLY A 75 5.02 0.83 -17.32
N MET A 76 5.17 -0.40 -17.79
CA MET A 76 4.91 -1.60 -16.99
C MET A 76 6.15 -1.95 -16.17
N LEU A 77 5.97 -2.11 -14.86
CA LEU A 77 6.98 -2.61 -13.94
C LEU A 77 7.12 -4.13 -14.06
N TYR A 78 5.98 -4.79 -14.12
CA TYR A 78 5.85 -6.24 -14.20
C TYR A 78 4.63 -6.60 -15.06
N GLU A 79 4.79 -7.56 -15.95
CA GLU A 79 3.72 -8.12 -16.75
C GLU A 79 3.50 -9.59 -16.39
N GLY A 80 2.27 -9.92 -16.07
CA GLY A 80 1.84 -11.30 -15.82
C GLY A 80 1.94 -12.17 -17.06
N LYS A 81 2.15 -13.47 -16.87
CA LYS A 81 2.40 -14.41 -17.96
C LYS A 81 1.13 -15.02 -18.60
N GLY A 82 -0.05 -14.66 -18.10
CA GLY A 82 -1.31 -15.15 -18.65
C GLY A 82 -1.78 -16.49 -18.12
N GLU A 83 -2.81 -17.05 -18.76
CA GLU A 83 -3.65 -18.12 -18.21
C GLU A 83 -2.96 -19.47 -17.93
N ASP A 84 -1.90 -19.81 -18.66
CA ASP A 84 -1.18 -21.08 -18.50
C ASP A 84 -0.25 -21.08 -17.28
N TYR A 85 -0.12 -19.92 -16.63
CA TYR A 85 0.76 -19.72 -15.51
C TYR A 85 0.00 -19.50 -14.21
N VAL A 86 0.71 -19.59 -13.13
CA VAL A 86 0.21 -19.20 -11.83
C VAL A 86 -0.13 -17.71 -11.92
N GLY A 87 -1.41 -17.33 -11.82
CA GLY A 87 -1.81 -15.93 -11.85
C GLY A 87 -2.30 -15.42 -13.21
N ALA A 88 -3.51 -15.80 -13.57
CA ALA A 88 -4.18 -15.25 -14.73
C ALA A 88 -4.80 -13.87 -14.45
N THR A 89 -5.17 -13.57 -13.20
CA THR A 89 -5.90 -12.37 -12.79
C THR A 89 -5.58 -11.96 -11.36
N CYS A 90 -6.19 -10.86 -10.91
CA CYS A 90 -6.06 -10.38 -9.54
C CYS A 90 -4.60 -10.08 -9.15
N TYR A 91 -3.86 -9.43 -10.03
CA TYR A 91 -2.56 -8.88 -9.67
C TYR A 91 -2.74 -7.73 -8.69
N TRP A 92 -2.51 -7.98 -7.39
CA TRP A 92 -2.80 -7.06 -6.31
C TRP A 92 -1.59 -6.78 -5.43
N ALA A 93 -1.61 -5.60 -4.83
CA ALA A 93 -0.71 -5.16 -3.76
C ALA A 93 0.77 -5.46 -4.04
N PRO A 94 1.35 -4.85 -5.10
CA PRO A 94 2.76 -4.99 -5.38
C PRO A 94 3.58 -4.22 -4.35
N GLU A 95 4.55 -4.90 -3.72
CA GLU A 95 5.48 -4.27 -2.81
C GLU A 95 6.92 -4.47 -3.27
N VAL A 96 7.72 -3.41 -3.26
CA VAL A 96 9.12 -3.47 -3.70
C VAL A 96 10.04 -3.18 -2.54
N ARG A 97 10.96 -4.11 -2.29
CA ARG A 97 12.01 -3.96 -1.28
C ARG A 97 13.39 -4.21 -1.87
N MET A 98 14.36 -3.43 -1.44
CA MET A 98 15.76 -3.69 -1.76
C MET A 98 16.38 -4.61 -0.71
N TYR A 99 17.00 -5.69 -1.18
CA TYR A 99 17.71 -6.64 -0.33
C TYR A 99 18.95 -7.15 -1.06
N LYS A 100 20.10 -7.13 -0.40
CA LYS A 100 21.39 -7.58 -0.96
C LYS A 100 21.69 -7.03 -2.36
N GLY A 101 21.37 -5.74 -2.59
CA GLY A 101 21.64 -5.03 -3.83
C GLY A 101 20.69 -5.32 -4.99
N LYS A 102 19.61 -6.09 -4.76
CA LYS A 102 18.57 -6.37 -5.74
C LYS A 102 17.22 -5.83 -5.27
N TYR A 103 16.30 -5.63 -6.22
CA TYR A 103 14.93 -5.24 -5.96
C TYR A 103 14.05 -6.49 -6.03
N TYR A 104 13.30 -6.72 -4.98
CA TYR A 104 12.34 -7.83 -4.87
C TYR A 104 10.94 -7.27 -4.91
N LEU A 105 10.13 -7.78 -5.81
CA LEU A 105 8.72 -7.44 -5.97
C LEU A 105 7.90 -8.60 -5.43
N THR A 106 7.18 -8.36 -4.35
CA THR A 106 6.14 -9.26 -3.85
C THR A 106 4.79 -8.82 -4.37
N PHE A 107 3.90 -9.74 -4.63
CA PHE A 107 2.53 -9.45 -5.04
C PHE A 107 1.62 -10.65 -4.81
N SER A 108 0.32 -10.41 -4.89
CA SER A 108 -0.71 -11.45 -4.86
C SER A 108 -1.33 -11.60 -6.23
N CYS A 109 -1.71 -12.83 -6.57
CA CYS A 109 -2.51 -13.08 -7.77
C CYS A 109 -3.43 -14.29 -7.58
N TYR A 110 -4.47 -14.38 -8.40
CA TYR A 110 -5.32 -15.57 -8.42
C TYR A 110 -4.66 -16.69 -9.24
N SER A 111 -4.56 -17.86 -8.66
CA SER A 111 -4.06 -19.04 -9.33
C SER A 111 -5.23 -19.98 -9.69
N PRO A 112 -5.51 -20.21 -10.99
CA PRO A 112 -6.50 -21.21 -11.41
C PRO A 112 -6.14 -22.63 -10.94
N LYS A 113 -4.85 -22.95 -10.92
CA LYS A 113 -4.34 -24.25 -10.46
C LYS A 113 -4.60 -24.49 -8.97
N ARG A 114 -4.54 -23.44 -8.14
CA ARG A 114 -4.78 -23.48 -6.70
C ARG A 114 -6.23 -23.17 -6.35
N GLN A 115 -7.00 -22.62 -7.29
CA GLN A 115 -8.35 -22.10 -7.07
C GLN A 115 -8.42 -21.08 -5.91
N GLY A 116 -7.42 -20.21 -5.84
CA GLY A 116 -7.29 -19.22 -4.75
C GLY A 116 -6.16 -18.21 -4.99
N LEU A 117 -6.10 -17.23 -4.13
CA LEU A 117 -5.05 -16.21 -4.13
C LEU A 117 -3.75 -16.82 -3.57
N ILE A 118 -2.66 -16.51 -4.24
CA ILE A 118 -1.31 -16.91 -3.87
C ILE A 118 -0.40 -15.69 -3.79
N THR A 119 0.71 -15.86 -3.12
CA THR A 119 1.80 -14.87 -3.08
C THR A 119 2.88 -15.25 -4.06
N CYS A 120 3.45 -14.25 -4.72
CA CYS A 120 4.52 -14.39 -5.71
C CYS A 120 5.70 -13.51 -5.35
N LEU A 121 6.89 -13.91 -5.80
CA LEU A 121 8.12 -13.15 -5.65
C LEU A 121 8.84 -13.06 -6.98
N ALA A 122 9.11 -11.84 -7.43
CA ALA A 122 9.94 -11.55 -8.58
C ALA A 122 11.17 -10.72 -8.17
N VAL A 123 12.23 -10.78 -8.95
CA VAL A 123 13.49 -10.10 -8.66
C VAL A 123 14.03 -9.36 -9.87
N SER A 124 14.66 -8.21 -9.63
CA SER A 124 15.36 -7.42 -10.63
C SER A 124 16.65 -6.79 -10.07
N ASP A 125 17.63 -6.56 -10.94
CA ASP A 125 18.80 -5.74 -10.62
C ASP A 125 18.52 -4.23 -10.79
N ARG A 126 17.35 -3.87 -11.29
CA ARG A 126 16.91 -2.50 -11.58
C ARG A 126 15.61 -2.15 -10.85
N PRO A 127 15.45 -0.90 -10.41
CA PRO A 127 14.21 -0.47 -9.74
C PRO A 127 13.01 -0.33 -10.69
N ASP A 128 13.24 -0.15 -11.99
CA ASP A 128 12.29 0.29 -13.00
C ASP A 128 11.82 -0.81 -13.96
N GLY A 129 11.94 -2.08 -13.58
CA GLY A 129 11.41 -3.16 -14.41
C GLY A 129 12.38 -4.31 -14.62
N CYS A 130 12.08 -5.14 -15.65
CA CYS A 130 12.79 -6.39 -15.92
C CYS A 130 12.73 -7.38 -14.74
N TYR A 131 11.67 -7.32 -13.95
CA TYR A 131 11.44 -8.30 -12.88
C TYR A 131 11.20 -9.68 -13.48
N LYS A 132 11.92 -10.66 -12.95
CA LYS A 132 11.77 -12.07 -13.31
C LYS A 132 11.21 -12.81 -12.13
N ASP A 133 10.21 -13.66 -12.40
CA ASP A 133 9.64 -14.50 -11.36
C ASP A 133 10.72 -15.38 -10.75
N LEU A 134 10.75 -15.34 -9.43
CA LEU A 134 11.67 -16.16 -8.66
C LEU A 134 10.94 -17.36 -8.07
N TYR A 135 9.76 -17.14 -7.52
CA TYR A 135 8.91 -18.18 -6.94
C TYR A 135 7.43 -17.92 -7.19
N GLU A 136 6.69 -18.97 -7.59
CA GLU A 136 5.25 -18.94 -7.86
C GLU A 136 4.61 -20.31 -7.54
N PRO A 137 3.90 -20.47 -6.47
CA PRO A 137 3.76 -19.51 -5.37
C PRO A 137 5.10 -19.28 -4.67
N TRP A 138 5.29 -18.11 -4.07
CA TRP A 138 6.51 -17.84 -3.32
C TRP A 138 6.64 -18.75 -2.11
N ILE A 139 5.62 -18.76 -1.25
CA ILE A 139 5.55 -19.66 -0.12
C ILE A 139 4.21 -20.37 -0.20
N ASP A 140 4.24 -21.71 -0.24
CA ASP A 140 3.03 -22.52 -0.35
C ASP A 140 2.31 -22.63 1.00
N MET A 141 1.58 -21.59 1.36
CA MET A 141 0.85 -21.49 2.63
C MET A 141 -0.31 -22.49 2.76
N LYS A 142 -0.70 -23.19 1.68
CA LYS A 142 -1.89 -24.06 1.61
C LYS A 142 -3.23 -23.33 1.87
N TYR A 143 -3.22 -22.01 1.99
CA TYR A 143 -4.38 -21.15 2.17
C TYR A 143 -4.17 -19.83 1.44
N SER A 144 -5.21 -19.01 1.36
CA SER A 144 -5.14 -17.69 0.74
C SER A 144 -4.30 -16.72 1.58
N ALA A 145 -3.23 -16.22 0.98
CA ALA A 145 -2.35 -15.22 1.58
C ALA A 145 -2.12 -14.10 0.56
N ILE A 146 -2.21 -12.84 1.03
CA ILE A 146 -2.06 -11.64 0.22
C ILE A 146 -1.19 -10.61 0.96
N ASP A 147 -0.88 -9.50 0.30
CA ASP A 147 -0.21 -8.33 0.88
C ASP A 147 1.12 -8.67 1.56
N CYS A 148 1.96 -9.42 0.85
CA CYS A 148 3.25 -9.82 1.38
C CYS A 148 4.26 -8.68 1.35
N ASP A 149 4.83 -8.34 2.51
CA ASP A 149 5.94 -7.41 2.67
C ASP A 149 7.19 -8.11 3.22
N ILE A 150 8.36 -7.76 2.69
CA ILE A 150 9.67 -8.19 3.19
C ILE A 150 10.24 -7.07 4.06
N PHE A 151 10.29 -7.27 5.35
CA PHE A 151 11.05 -6.41 6.25
C PHE A 151 12.45 -6.98 6.49
N VAL A 152 13.48 -6.16 6.30
CA VAL A 152 14.88 -6.53 6.62
C VAL A 152 15.31 -5.80 7.86
N ASP A 153 15.70 -6.54 8.89
CA ASP A 153 16.15 -5.97 10.15
C ASP A 153 17.58 -5.40 10.06
N ASP A 154 18.03 -4.66 11.07
CA ASP A 154 19.37 -4.05 11.15
C ASP A 154 20.50 -5.08 11.13
N ASP A 155 20.26 -6.32 11.55
CA ASP A 155 21.21 -7.44 11.47
C ASP A 155 21.22 -8.15 10.10
N GLY A 156 20.40 -7.67 9.16
CA GLY A 156 20.29 -8.21 7.81
C GLY A 156 19.30 -9.37 7.67
N LYS A 157 18.64 -9.81 8.74
CA LYS A 157 17.65 -10.89 8.69
C LYS A 157 16.36 -10.42 8.03
N PRO A 158 15.86 -11.15 7.02
CA PRO A 158 14.59 -10.86 6.41
C PRO A 158 13.43 -11.53 7.15
N TYR A 159 12.31 -10.83 7.21
CA TYR A 159 11.03 -11.29 7.76
C TYR A 159 9.94 -11.07 6.75
N LEU A 160 9.04 -12.03 6.65
CA LEU A 160 7.79 -11.93 5.90
C LEU A 160 6.68 -11.44 6.81
N TYR A 161 5.90 -10.47 6.33
CA TYR A 161 4.58 -10.15 6.87
C TYR A 161 3.56 -10.33 5.75
N TYR A 162 2.37 -10.80 6.07
CA TYR A 162 1.32 -11.02 5.07
C TYR A 162 -0.05 -11.06 5.73
N SER A 163 -1.09 -10.92 4.92
CA SER A 163 -2.48 -11.05 5.33
C SER A 163 -3.00 -12.44 4.94
N HIS A 164 -3.42 -13.23 5.92
CA HIS A 164 -4.23 -14.44 5.72
C HIS A 164 -5.68 -14.02 5.65
N ASN A 165 -6.31 -14.17 4.48
CA ASN A 165 -7.72 -13.89 4.31
C ASN A 165 -8.52 -15.17 4.09
N PHE A 166 -9.60 -15.31 4.86
CA PHE A 166 -10.42 -16.50 4.91
C PHE A 166 -11.86 -16.15 5.33
N THR A 167 -12.74 -17.12 5.25
CA THR A 167 -14.10 -16.98 5.80
C THR A 167 -14.23 -17.83 7.07
N LYS A 168 -14.62 -17.20 8.16
CA LYS A 168 -14.89 -17.86 9.44
C LYS A 168 -16.34 -17.56 9.86
N ASP A 169 -17.12 -18.60 10.07
CA ASP A 169 -18.54 -18.51 10.44
C ASP A 169 -19.35 -17.60 9.49
N GLY A 170 -19.06 -17.67 8.19
CA GLY A 170 -19.69 -16.83 7.17
C GLY A 170 -19.19 -15.38 7.11
N VAL A 171 -18.19 -15.01 7.91
CA VAL A 171 -17.64 -13.65 8.00
C VAL A 171 -16.27 -13.60 7.29
N ALA A 172 -16.10 -12.65 6.37
CA ALA A 172 -14.81 -12.37 5.75
C ALA A 172 -13.83 -11.90 6.84
N THR A 173 -12.69 -12.56 6.94
CA THR A 173 -11.70 -12.33 8.00
C THR A 173 -10.33 -12.17 7.38
N GLY A 174 -9.60 -11.16 7.83
CA GLY A 174 -8.20 -10.91 7.50
C GLY A 174 -7.37 -10.82 8.77
N GLU A 175 -6.28 -11.57 8.83
CA GLU A 175 -5.37 -11.58 9.97
C GLU A 175 -3.93 -11.46 9.49
N ILE A 176 -3.12 -10.66 10.18
CA ILE A 176 -1.73 -10.45 9.81
C ILE A 176 -0.85 -11.47 10.54
N TYR A 177 -0.03 -12.15 9.75
CA TYR A 177 0.97 -13.11 10.21
C TYR A 177 2.39 -12.63 9.90
N ALA A 178 3.37 -13.16 10.62
CA ALA A 178 4.78 -12.93 10.37
C ALA A 178 5.59 -14.22 10.52
N ALA A 179 6.63 -14.34 9.72
CA ALA A 179 7.60 -15.44 9.82
C ALA A 179 9.01 -14.95 9.45
N PRO A 180 10.08 -15.51 10.03
CA PRO A 180 11.42 -15.24 9.54
C PRO A 180 11.65 -15.98 8.22
N LEU A 181 12.28 -15.30 7.26
CA LEU A 181 12.64 -15.85 5.96
C LEU A 181 14.03 -16.48 5.98
N THR A 182 14.26 -17.38 5.04
CA THR A 182 15.62 -17.80 4.69
C THR A 182 16.41 -16.63 4.09
N ASP A 183 17.72 -16.69 4.17
CA ASP A 183 18.61 -15.62 3.73
C ASP A 183 18.60 -15.39 2.20
N ASP A 184 18.16 -16.38 1.45
CA ASP A 184 17.93 -16.33 0.00
C ASP A 184 16.49 -16.08 -0.40
N LEU A 185 15.60 -15.84 0.58
CA LEU A 185 14.16 -15.62 0.42
C LEU A 185 13.40 -16.82 -0.16
N SER A 186 13.97 -18.02 -0.19
CA SER A 186 13.32 -19.20 -0.79
C SER A 186 12.17 -19.76 0.05
N GLY A 187 12.13 -19.44 1.35
CA GLY A 187 11.11 -19.96 2.26
C GLY A 187 11.15 -19.33 3.64
N ILE A 188 10.30 -19.81 4.52
CA ILE A 188 10.25 -19.45 5.93
C ILE A 188 11.09 -20.44 6.75
N THR A 189 11.68 -19.98 7.85
CA THR A 189 12.52 -20.80 8.74
C THR A 189 11.77 -21.27 10.00
N GLU A 190 10.65 -20.66 10.30
CA GLU A 190 9.75 -21.03 11.41
C GLU A 190 8.29 -20.92 10.94
N GLU A 191 7.39 -21.61 11.64
CA GLU A 191 5.94 -21.50 11.38
C GLU A 191 5.46 -20.05 11.57
N PRO A 192 4.59 -19.55 10.68
CA PRO A 192 4.05 -18.20 10.79
C PRO A 192 3.31 -17.97 12.10
N ARG A 193 3.52 -16.81 12.71
CA ARG A 193 2.84 -16.39 13.94
C ARG A 193 1.79 -15.36 13.62
N LEU A 194 0.59 -15.52 14.19
CA LEU A 194 -0.43 -14.47 14.20
C LEU A 194 0.10 -13.26 14.97
N VAL A 195 0.15 -12.09 14.33
CA VAL A 195 0.66 -10.86 14.95
C VAL A 195 -0.42 -9.81 15.16
N LEU A 196 -1.41 -9.70 14.27
CA LEU A 196 -2.56 -8.80 14.45
C LEU A 196 -3.85 -9.45 13.93
N SER A 197 -4.95 -9.20 14.64
CA SER A 197 -6.33 -9.47 14.21
C SER A 197 -7.23 -8.31 14.61
N ALA A 198 -8.40 -8.16 13.96
CA ALA A 198 -9.35 -7.09 14.27
C ALA A 198 -9.82 -7.20 15.73
N SER A 199 -9.60 -6.14 16.53
CA SER A 199 -9.83 -6.17 17.98
C SER A 199 -10.31 -4.83 18.55
N GLN A 200 -9.92 -3.70 17.96
CA GLN A 200 -10.28 -2.37 18.45
C GLN A 200 -11.67 -1.93 17.95
N PRO A 201 -12.37 -1.02 18.65
CA PRO A 201 -13.72 -0.58 18.25
C PRO A 201 -13.81 -0.06 16.82
N TRP A 202 -12.84 0.73 16.35
CA TRP A 202 -12.83 1.29 15.00
C TRP A 202 -12.67 0.23 13.89
N GLU A 203 -12.17 -0.97 14.21
CA GLU A 203 -12.01 -2.11 13.30
C GLU A 203 -13.27 -2.96 13.21
N ARG A 204 -14.35 -2.58 13.90
CA ARG A 204 -15.56 -3.39 14.07
C ARG A 204 -16.79 -2.79 13.42
N VAL A 205 -16.64 -1.94 12.41
CA VAL A 205 -17.77 -1.23 11.83
C VAL A 205 -18.78 -2.19 11.19
N ASN A 206 -18.33 -3.17 10.44
CA ASN A 206 -19.17 -4.18 9.80
C ASN A 206 -18.92 -5.58 10.36
N TRP A 207 -18.81 -5.73 11.67
CA TRP A 207 -18.34 -6.91 12.37
C TRP A 207 -19.04 -8.22 12.01
N ALA A 208 -20.30 -8.14 11.60
CA ALA A 208 -21.08 -9.30 11.18
C ALA A 208 -20.68 -9.86 9.80
N VAL A 209 -20.01 -9.08 8.98
CA VAL A 209 -19.66 -9.47 7.59
C VAL A 209 -18.18 -9.32 7.26
N ASN A 210 -17.45 -8.45 7.98
CA ASN A 210 -16.02 -8.20 7.73
C ASN A 210 -15.26 -8.00 9.05
N ARG A 211 -14.12 -8.69 9.20
CA ARG A 211 -13.18 -8.62 10.33
C ARG A 211 -11.76 -8.61 9.81
N CYS A 212 -11.40 -7.56 9.08
CA CYS A 212 -10.15 -7.51 8.36
C CYS A 212 -9.11 -6.63 9.06
N ASN A 213 -7.89 -7.18 9.19
CA ASN A 213 -6.63 -6.44 9.24
C ASN A 213 -5.76 -6.93 8.09
N GLU A 214 -5.21 -6.00 7.30
CA GLU A 214 -4.42 -6.32 6.10
C GLU A 214 -3.37 -5.25 5.80
N GLY A 215 -2.62 -5.40 4.71
CA GLY A 215 -1.64 -4.43 4.23
C GLY A 215 -0.58 -4.06 5.26
N PRO A 216 0.14 -5.03 5.87
CA PRO A 216 1.16 -4.74 6.88
C PRO A 216 2.37 -4.06 6.24
N TRP A 217 2.84 -2.96 6.82
CA TRP A 217 4.10 -2.33 6.47
C TRP A 217 4.93 -2.06 7.70
N VAL A 218 6.13 -2.61 7.78
CA VAL A 218 6.98 -2.53 8.97
C VAL A 218 8.17 -1.61 8.75
N ILE A 219 8.42 -0.74 9.73
CA ILE A 219 9.64 0.05 9.86
C ILE A 219 10.26 -0.16 11.25
N LYS A 220 11.55 0.14 11.40
CA LYS A 220 12.23 0.13 12.69
C LYS A 220 12.69 1.53 13.09
N HIS A 221 12.48 1.93 14.32
CA HIS A 221 12.94 3.19 14.84
C HIS A 221 13.42 3.04 16.30
N LYS A 222 14.70 3.35 16.54
CA LYS A 222 15.34 3.28 17.87
C LYS A 222 15.09 1.95 18.60
N GLY A 223 15.23 0.85 17.88
CA GLY A 223 15.06 -0.50 18.43
C GLY A 223 13.61 -0.98 18.55
N LYS A 224 12.62 -0.13 18.29
CA LYS A 224 11.20 -0.52 18.23
C LYS A 224 10.78 -0.82 16.79
N TYR A 225 9.99 -1.85 16.62
CA TYR A 225 9.30 -2.17 15.37
C TYR A 225 7.95 -1.48 15.37
N ILE A 226 7.63 -0.82 14.27
CA ILE A 226 6.38 -0.08 14.09
C ILE A 226 5.73 -0.61 12.82
N MET A 227 4.53 -1.15 12.93
CA MET A 227 3.73 -1.64 11.81
C MET A 227 2.57 -0.69 11.57
N THR A 228 2.40 -0.23 10.35
CA THR A 228 1.12 0.27 9.88
C THR A 228 0.34 -0.88 9.25
N TYR A 229 -0.97 -0.86 9.39
CA TYR A 229 -1.89 -1.85 8.84
C TYR A 229 -3.22 -1.20 8.51
N SER A 230 -4.00 -1.82 7.67
CA SER A 230 -5.35 -1.35 7.36
C SER A 230 -6.41 -2.26 7.97
N ALA A 231 -7.58 -1.71 8.22
CA ALA A 231 -8.70 -2.45 8.79
C ALA A 231 -10.04 -2.03 8.19
N ASN A 232 -11.02 -2.91 8.32
CA ASN A 232 -12.34 -2.90 7.72
C ASN A 232 -12.31 -3.28 6.22
N ASP A 233 -13.34 -2.90 5.46
CA ASP A 233 -13.49 -3.26 4.06
C ASP A 233 -13.12 -2.07 3.17
N THR A 234 -12.11 -2.25 2.30
CA THR A 234 -11.59 -1.21 1.42
C THR A 234 -12.61 -0.71 0.38
N GLY A 235 -13.65 -1.48 0.09
CA GLY A 235 -14.73 -1.06 -0.80
C GLY A 235 -15.66 -0.01 -0.20
N TYR A 236 -15.60 0.21 1.12
CA TYR A 236 -16.48 1.11 1.86
C TYR A 236 -15.73 2.22 2.60
N GLU A 237 -16.46 3.24 3.03
CA GLU A 237 -15.91 4.45 3.67
C GLU A 237 -15.23 4.21 5.03
N HIS A 238 -15.33 3.00 5.58
CA HIS A 238 -14.82 2.70 6.93
C HIS A 238 -13.38 2.20 6.98
N TYR A 239 -12.78 1.99 5.82
CA TYR A 239 -11.38 1.60 5.75
C TYR A 239 -10.48 2.66 6.38
N GLY A 240 -9.44 2.25 7.06
CA GLY A 240 -8.54 3.15 7.76
C GLY A 240 -7.21 2.51 8.12
N ILE A 241 -6.25 3.35 8.55
CA ILE A 241 -4.89 2.94 8.89
C ILE A 241 -4.71 2.96 10.40
N GLY A 242 -4.34 1.82 10.97
CA GLY A 242 -3.90 1.67 12.34
C GLY A 242 -2.38 1.53 12.45
N VAL A 243 -1.88 1.63 13.67
CA VAL A 243 -0.47 1.43 14.00
C VAL A 243 -0.35 0.47 15.17
N ALA A 244 0.63 -0.42 15.10
CA ALA A 244 1.06 -1.27 16.20
C ALA A 244 2.58 -1.19 16.39
N GLU A 245 3.05 -1.52 17.58
CA GLU A 245 4.48 -1.57 17.90
C GLU A 245 4.87 -2.85 18.61
N ALA A 246 6.13 -3.23 18.49
CA ALA A 246 6.72 -4.36 19.17
C ALA A 246 8.19 -4.13 19.52
N ASP A 247 8.72 -4.96 20.44
CA ASP A 247 10.15 -5.02 20.75
C ASP A 247 10.89 -6.09 19.94
N ASN A 248 10.13 -6.94 19.24
CA ASN A 248 10.64 -8.03 18.41
C ASN A 248 9.84 -8.10 17.10
N PRO A 249 10.45 -8.42 15.96
CA PRO A 249 9.73 -8.47 14.67
C PRO A 249 8.58 -9.48 14.66
N LEU A 250 8.68 -10.55 15.42
CA LEU A 250 7.60 -11.55 15.56
C LEU A 250 6.63 -11.24 16.72
N GLY A 251 6.75 -10.08 17.37
CA GLY A 251 5.90 -9.65 18.46
C GLY A 251 6.37 -10.07 19.86
N PRO A 252 5.50 -9.91 20.88
CA PRO A 252 4.09 -9.54 20.76
C PRO A 252 3.89 -8.10 20.27
N TRP A 253 2.95 -7.91 19.37
CA TRP A 253 2.57 -6.60 18.84
C TRP A 253 1.46 -5.96 19.67
N LYS A 254 1.59 -4.68 19.94
CA LYS A 254 0.59 -3.88 20.65
C LYS A 254 0.08 -2.75 19.75
N LYS A 255 -1.20 -2.78 19.44
CA LYS A 255 -1.88 -1.67 18.74
C LYS A 255 -1.85 -0.40 19.58
N TYR A 256 -1.74 0.76 18.92
CA TYR A 256 -1.83 2.04 19.62
C TYR A 256 -3.24 2.26 20.17
N ASP A 257 -3.32 2.79 21.39
CA ASP A 257 -4.61 3.08 22.02
C ASP A 257 -5.38 4.19 21.30
N ILE A 258 -4.68 5.03 20.54
CA ILE A 258 -5.24 6.17 19.82
C ILE A 258 -5.49 5.87 18.32
N ASN A 259 -5.52 4.59 17.92
CA ASN A 259 -5.95 4.22 16.58
C ASN A 259 -7.43 4.60 16.34
N PRO A 260 -7.83 4.85 15.07
CA PRO A 260 -7.01 4.82 13.87
C PRO A 260 -6.05 6.01 13.79
N MET A 261 -4.86 5.80 13.20
CA MET A 261 -3.93 6.88 12.89
C MET A 261 -4.48 7.77 11.78
N PHE A 262 -5.18 7.18 10.82
CA PHE A 262 -5.77 7.85 9.68
C PHE A 262 -7.06 7.15 9.25
N THR A 263 -8.13 7.89 9.01
CA THR A 263 -9.46 7.36 8.66
C THR A 263 -10.22 8.35 7.78
N THR A 264 -11.40 7.98 7.38
CA THR A 264 -12.31 8.81 6.57
C THR A 264 -12.56 10.16 7.21
N ASP A 265 -12.44 11.19 6.41
CA ASP A 265 -12.74 12.59 6.71
C ASP A 265 -13.40 13.25 5.49
N LEU A 266 -14.71 13.08 5.38
CA LEU A 266 -15.47 13.55 4.22
C LEU A 266 -15.46 15.07 4.09
N GLN A 267 -15.20 15.82 5.15
CA GLN A 267 -15.08 17.27 5.09
C GLN A 267 -13.84 17.71 4.30
N HIS A 268 -12.80 16.86 4.31
CA HIS A 268 -11.58 17.08 3.53
C HIS A 268 -11.50 16.21 2.27
N GLY A 269 -12.60 15.56 1.88
CA GLY A 269 -12.67 14.72 0.68
C GLY A 269 -11.90 13.41 0.81
N ILE A 270 -11.74 12.89 2.02
CA ILE A 270 -11.07 11.62 2.29
C ILE A 270 -12.12 10.56 2.59
N SER A 271 -12.14 9.50 1.80
CA SER A 271 -12.97 8.32 2.03
C SER A 271 -12.13 7.07 1.84
N SER A 272 -12.23 6.13 2.77
CA SER A 272 -11.54 4.84 2.68
C SER A 272 -10.00 4.95 2.51
N PRO A 273 -9.29 5.75 3.34
CA PRO A 273 -7.84 5.80 3.23
C PRO A 273 -7.21 4.52 3.78
N GLY A 274 -6.31 3.90 3.03
CA GLY A 274 -5.66 2.68 3.53
C GLY A 274 -4.61 2.11 2.62
N HIS A 275 -4.17 0.91 2.97
CA HIS A 275 -3.17 0.09 2.31
C HIS A 275 -1.94 0.92 1.92
N ASN A 276 -1.13 1.21 2.90
CA ASN A 276 -0.05 2.19 2.77
C ASN A 276 1.34 1.58 2.69
N SER A 277 2.24 2.28 2.05
CA SER A 277 3.68 2.10 2.17
C SER A 277 4.36 3.33 2.78
N ILE A 278 5.55 3.15 3.37
CA ILE A 278 6.33 4.24 3.96
C ILE A 278 7.68 4.35 3.26
N VAL A 279 8.05 5.56 2.84
CA VAL A 279 9.33 5.86 2.23
C VAL A 279 10.09 6.93 3.02
N TYR A 280 11.41 6.76 3.11
CA TYR A 280 12.33 7.75 3.65
C TYR A 280 12.90 8.61 2.53
N THR A 281 12.95 9.93 2.73
CA THR A 281 13.74 10.82 1.87
C THR A 281 15.20 10.87 2.33
N ASP A 282 16.09 11.45 1.53
CA ASP A 282 17.50 11.63 1.89
C ASP A 282 17.70 12.45 3.17
N GLY A 283 16.79 13.40 3.42
CA GLY A 283 16.72 14.14 4.69
C GLY A 283 16.08 13.37 5.84
N ARG A 284 15.88 12.05 5.68
CA ARG A 284 15.22 11.15 6.66
C ARG A 284 13.79 11.57 7.04
N ALA A 285 13.13 12.41 6.24
CA ALA A 285 11.71 12.65 6.41
C ALA A 285 10.92 11.41 5.96
N LEU A 286 9.88 11.11 6.72
CA LEU A 286 8.98 9.99 6.46
C LEU A 286 7.78 10.47 5.65
N TYR A 287 7.44 9.73 4.60
CA TYR A 287 6.22 9.91 3.83
C TYR A 287 5.49 8.59 3.73
N MET A 288 4.17 8.66 3.79
CA MET A 288 3.26 7.54 3.60
C MET A 288 2.52 7.73 2.29
N ALA A 289 2.68 6.78 1.37
CA ALA A 289 1.78 6.64 0.24
C ALA A 289 0.61 5.75 0.66
N TYR A 290 -0.60 6.11 0.26
CA TYR A 290 -1.82 5.38 0.57
C TYR A 290 -2.84 5.59 -0.55
N HIS A 291 -3.82 4.73 -0.66
CA HIS A 291 -4.95 4.99 -1.54
C HIS A 291 -6.14 5.56 -0.76
N ARG A 292 -7.05 6.21 -1.47
CA ARG A 292 -8.40 6.53 -1.02
C ARG A 292 -9.37 6.39 -2.18
N HIS A 293 -10.66 6.36 -1.90
CA HIS A 293 -11.67 6.41 -2.94
C HIS A 293 -11.50 7.66 -3.81
N ALA A 294 -11.62 7.49 -5.14
CA ALA A 294 -11.56 8.60 -6.09
C ALA A 294 -12.75 9.54 -5.90
N ASP A 295 -13.95 8.99 -5.69
CA ASP A 295 -15.16 9.72 -5.31
C ASP A 295 -15.49 9.50 -3.83
N PRO A 296 -15.22 10.48 -2.95
CA PRO A 296 -15.49 10.36 -1.53
C PRO A 296 -16.99 10.37 -1.20
N ALA A 297 -17.85 10.76 -2.12
CA ALA A 297 -19.32 10.76 -1.93
C ALA A 297 -19.98 9.43 -2.29
N CYS A 298 -19.24 8.50 -2.88
CA CYS A 298 -19.77 7.20 -3.29
C CYS A 298 -20.19 6.36 -2.07
N LYS A 299 -21.45 5.93 -2.04
CA LYS A 299 -22.03 5.12 -0.96
C LYS A 299 -22.11 3.62 -1.26
N LYS A 300 -21.70 3.22 -2.47
CA LYS A 300 -21.61 1.82 -2.90
C LYS A 300 -20.17 1.34 -2.72
N PRO A 301 -19.93 0.02 -2.77
CA PRO A 301 -18.56 -0.47 -2.88
C PRO A 301 -17.85 0.25 -4.02
N ASN A 302 -16.72 0.90 -3.71
CA ASN A 302 -15.99 1.74 -4.65
C ASN A 302 -14.57 1.19 -4.84
N TRP A 303 -14.28 0.79 -6.06
CA TRP A 303 -12.99 0.22 -6.43
C TRP A 303 -12.11 1.22 -7.22
N ASP A 304 -12.66 2.41 -7.53
CA ASP A 304 -11.88 3.49 -8.12
C ASP A 304 -11.11 4.21 -7.02
N ARG A 305 -9.81 4.03 -7.01
CA ARG A 305 -8.92 4.55 -5.97
C ARG A 305 -7.84 5.43 -6.56
N VAL A 306 -7.51 6.48 -5.86
CA VAL A 306 -6.42 7.40 -6.20
C VAL A 306 -5.31 7.29 -5.17
N THR A 307 -4.07 7.40 -5.61
CA THR A 307 -2.91 7.46 -4.74
C THR A 307 -2.72 8.85 -4.16
N CYS A 308 -2.41 8.92 -2.88
CA CYS A 308 -2.05 10.12 -2.14
C CYS A 308 -0.73 9.90 -1.39
N ILE A 309 -0.03 10.99 -1.08
CA ILE A 309 1.18 10.98 -0.24
C ILE A 309 1.05 12.01 0.85
N GLU A 310 1.31 11.59 2.09
CA GLU A 310 1.32 12.45 3.27
C GLU A 310 2.60 12.30 4.08
N LYS A 311 3.00 13.41 4.71
CA LYS A 311 4.16 13.40 5.59
C LYS A 311 3.80 12.78 6.93
N LEU A 312 4.67 11.90 7.41
CA LEU A 312 4.63 11.33 8.75
C LEU A 312 5.65 12.01 9.68
N LYS A 313 5.46 11.82 10.98
CA LYS A 313 6.43 12.17 12.01
C LYS A 313 6.47 11.08 13.07
N ILE A 314 7.64 10.91 13.67
CA ILE A 314 7.78 10.16 14.92
C ILE A 314 7.89 11.18 16.04
N THR A 315 7.02 11.07 17.02
CA THR A 315 6.95 11.97 18.18
C THR A 315 8.13 11.72 19.13
N ARG A 316 8.32 12.60 20.12
CA ARG A 316 9.42 12.46 21.10
C ARG A 316 9.33 11.16 21.91
N ASP A 317 8.12 10.69 22.16
CA ASP A 317 7.81 9.40 22.82
C ASP A 317 7.87 8.19 21.88
N GLY A 318 8.35 8.38 20.63
CA GLY A 318 8.60 7.32 19.67
C GLY A 318 7.36 6.85 18.86
N LYS A 319 6.22 7.56 18.98
CA LYS A 319 4.99 7.15 18.28
C LYS A 319 4.91 7.71 16.86
N LEU A 320 4.57 6.86 15.90
CA LEU A 320 4.28 7.26 14.53
C LEU A 320 2.94 7.99 14.44
N ARG A 321 2.89 9.11 13.72
CA ARG A 321 1.70 9.94 13.52
C ARG A 321 1.71 10.60 12.14
N MET A 322 0.55 11.00 11.66
CA MET A 322 0.44 11.98 10.60
C MET A 322 1.16 13.27 11.04
N ALA A 323 1.94 13.90 10.16
CA ALA A 323 2.60 15.16 10.49
C ALA A 323 1.58 16.30 10.72
N ARG A 324 0.45 16.24 9.99
CA ARG A 324 -0.75 17.06 10.24
C ARG A 324 -1.73 16.21 11.04
N ALA A 325 -2.27 16.78 12.11
CA ALA A 325 -3.30 16.12 12.87
C ALA A 325 -4.62 16.19 12.09
N GLN A 326 -5.28 15.05 11.86
CA GLN A 326 -6.71 15.05 11.57
C GLN A 326 -7.40 15.67 12.80
N LYS A 327 -8.21 16.68 12.59
CA LYS A 327 -9.07 17.17 13.66
C LYS A 327 -10.19 16.15 13.84
N HIS A 328 -10.05 15.27 14.82
CA HIS A 328 -11.17 14.45 15.25
C HIS A 328 -12.22 15.38 15.82
N HIS A 329 -13.27 15.66 15.06
CA HIS A 329 -14.49 16.22 15.63
C HIS A 329 -15.12 15.07 16.42
N GLY A 330 -15.08 15.19 17.74
CA GLY A 330 -15.67 14.21 18.65
C GLY A 330 -17.10 13.88 18.25
N GLN A 331 -17.41 12.59 18.21
CA GLN A 331 -18.77 12.07 18.20
C GLN A 331 -19.42 12.35 19.53
#